data_895394d0c37bfeea7c3a898f881196b3
#
_entry.id   895394d0c37bfeea7c3a898f881196b3
#
_cell.length_a   1.000
_cell.length_b   1.000
_cell.length_c   1.000
_cell.angle_alpha   90.00
_cell.angle_beta   90.00
_cell.angle_gamma   90.00
#
_symmetry.space_group_name_H-M   'P 1'
#
loop_
_entity.id
_entity.type
_entity.pdbx_description
1 polymer ?
#
loop_
_entity_poly.entity_id
_entity_poly.type
_entity_poly.pdbx_seq_one_letter_code
_entity_poly.pdbx_strand_id
1 'polypeptide(L)'
;IVAAYGNPFTVATVGTMKVVPNSVNVIPGEAFFHLEIRDQDEKVMETIEQKLRECLGEICEAMGEEYSFNRFSYHEPAPMTEWVKDAIEASVKELDIPYTKVPSGAFHDSLLMTTVFPTGMIFVPSVGGISHSRYEFTEGRDIGQGCRVLLETVLRVDDI
;
A
#
# COMPACT_ATOMS: atom_id res chain seq x y z
N ILE A 1 14.05 -1.10 12.23
CA ILE A 1 14.45 -1.20 10.81
C ILE A 1 13.71 -0.14 10.00
N VAL A 2 12.37 -0.15 9.92
CA VAL A 2 11.60 0.84 9.11
C VAL A 2 11.96 2.28 9.46
N ALA A 3 12.01 2.65 10.74
CA ALA A 3 12.37 4.00 11.17
C ALA A 3 13.79 4.43 10.75
N ALA A 4 14.68 3.50 10.46
CA ALA A 4 16.07 3.78 10.07
C ALA A 4 16.31 3.76 8.56
N TYR A 5 15.54 2.97 7.82
CA TYR A 5 15.77 2.70 6.39
C TYR A 5 14.58 3.04 5.50
N GLY A 6 13.40 3.27 6.09
CA GLY A 6 12.19 3.65 5.38
C GLY A 6 12.10 5.17 5.11
N ASN A 7 11.12 5.54 4.32
CA ASN A 7 10.68 6.92 4.10
C ASN A 7 9.33 7.17 4.84
N PRO A 8 8.76 8.38 4.81
CA PRO A 8 7.49 8.67 5.50
C PRO A 8 6.28 7.82 5.06
N PHE A 9 6.37 7.14 3.92
CA PHE A 9 5.29 6.31 3.37
C PHE A 9 5.54 4.81 3.55
N THR A 10 6.72 4.45 4.05
CA THR A 10 7.07 3.05 4.29
C THR A 10 6.25 2.46 5.43
N VAL A 11 5.60 1.35 5.17
CA VAL A 11 4.85 0.59 6.18
C VAL A 11 5.37 -0.85 6.22
N ALA A 12 5.58 -1.36 7.44
CA ALA A 12 5.84 -2.78 7.66
C ALA A 12 4.97 -3.26 8.82
N THR A 13 4.17 -4.28 8.55
CA THR A 13 3.14 -4.76 9.48
C THR A 13 3.23 -6.28 9.64
N VAL A 14 3.30 -6.74 10.89
CA VAL A 14 3.06 -8.14 11.22
C VAL A 14 1.56 -8.32 11.47
N GLY A 15 0.85 -8.78 10.45
CA GLY A 15 -0.62 -8.89 10.48
C GLY A 15 -1.11 -10.19 11.12
N THR A 16 -0.29 -11.24 11.14
CA THR A 16 -0.64 -12.54 11.75
C THR A 16 0.56 -13.14 12.47
N MET A 17 0.29 -13.82 13.57
CA MET A 17 1.27 -14.59 14.31
C MET A 17 0.65 -15.89 14.83
N LYS A 18 1.39 -16.97 14.72
CA LYS A 18 1.03 -18.29 15.29
C LYS A 18 2.24 -18.84 16.03
N VAL A 19 2.02 -19.33 17.23
CA VAL A 19 3.04 -20.03 18.04
C VAL A 19 2.60 -21.46 18.32
N VAL A 20 3.55 -22.37 18.44
CA VAL A 20 3.28 -23.81 18.67
C VAL A 20 4.07 -24.25 19.90
N PRO A 21 3.44 -24.90 20.88
CA PRO A 21 2.07 -25.43 20.92
C PRO A 21 0.99 -24.42 21.35
N ASN A 22 1.31 -23.15 21.62
CA ASN A 22 0.37 -22.11 22.09
C ASN A 22 -0.31 -22.49 23.43
N SER A 23 0.50 -22.92 24.38
CA SER A 23 0.08 -23.31 25.73
C SER A 23 0.68 -22.37 26.77
N VAL A 24 -0.08 -22.00 27.79
CA VAL A 24 0.31 -20.98 28.78
C VAL A 24 1.51 -21.37 29.65
N ASN A 25 1.85 -22.65 29.73
CA ASN A 25 2.89 -23.21 30.57
C ASN A 25 4.00 -23.95 29.80
N VAL A 26 4.05 -23.76 28.48
CA VAL A 26 5.05 -24.39 27.60
C VAL A 26 5.74 -23.30 26.80
N ILE A 27 7.07 -23.31 26.79
CA ILE A 27 7.86 -22.43 25.92
C ILE A 27 7.58 -22.85 24.47
N PRO A 28 7.23 -21.92 23.57
CA PRO A 28 7.00 -22.23 22.17
C PRO A 28 8.24 -22.80 21.51
N GLY A 29 8.07 -23.89 20.75
CA GLY A 29 9.12 -24.46 19.90
C GLY A 29 9.16 -23.86 18.52
N GLU A 30 8.06 -23.23 18.08
CA GLU A 30 7.97 -22.59 16.76
C GLU A 30 7.12 -21.33 16.82
N ALA A 31 7.51 -20.33 16.05
CA ALA A 31 6.70 -19.12 15.82
C ALA A 31 6.64 -18.81 14.31
N PHE A 32 5.44 -18.60 13.80
CA PHE A 32 5.17 -18.21 12.43
C PHE A 32 4.53 -16.83 12.40
N PHE A 33 4.97 -15.97 11.50
CA PHE A 33 4.30 -14.68 11.29
C PHE A 33 4.38 -14.27 9.83
N HIS A 34 3.37 -13.51 9.39
CA HIS A 34 3.38 -12.86 8.09
C HIS A 34 3.73 -11.39 8.29
N LEU A 35 4.78 -10.98 7.62
CA LEU A 35 5.19 -9.59 7.52
C LEU A 35 4.85 -9.07 6.14
N GLU A 36 4.20 -7.93 6.08
CA GLU A 36 3.95 -7.17 4.86
C GLU A 36 4.79 -5.89 4.88
N ILE A 37 5.50 -5.61 3.79
CA ILE A 37 6.26 -4.38 3.59
C ILE A 37 5.65 -3.66 2.40
N ARG A 38 5.36 -2.37 2.55
CA ARG A 38 4.82 -1.51 1.49
C ARG A 38 5.63 -0.23 1.40
N ASP A 39 6.00 0.14 0.19
CA ASP A 39 6.63 1.40 -0.16
C ASP A 39 6.36 1.71 -1.63
N GLN A 40 6.59 2.96 -2.04
CA GLN A 40 6.56 3.39 -3.43
C GLN A 40 7.90 3.21 -4.14
N ASP A 41 8.97 2.99 -3.38
CA ASP A 41 10.32 2.74 -3.86
C ASP A 41 10.69 1.28 -3.60
N GLU A 42 10.87 0.53 -4.68
CA GLU A 42 11.28 -0.87 -4.65
C GLU A 42 12.59 -1.08 -3.88
N LYS A 43 13.56 -0.17 -4.05
CA LYS A 43 14.88 -0.28 -3.38
C LYS A 43 14.75 -0.13 -1.87
N VAL A 44 13.78 0.67 -1.40
CA VAL A 44 13.49 0.79 0.03
C VAL A 44 12.93 -0.52 0.56
N MET A 45 11.97 -1.14 -0.15
CA MET A 45 11.42 -2.44 0.24
C MET A 45 12.49 -3.54 0.28
N GLU A 46 13.34 -3.62 -0.73
CA GLU A 46 14.46 -4.57 -0.78
C GLU A 46 15.47 -4.35 0.37
N THR A 47 15.81 -3.09 0.64
CA THR A 47 16.70 -2.73 1.74
C THR A 47 16.11 -3.18 3.09
N ILE A 48 14.84 -2.93 3.32
CA ILE A 48 14.15 -3.33 4.55
C ILE A 48 14.10 -4.85 4.67
N GLU A 49 13.78 -5.58 3.60
CA GLU A 49 13.80 -7.03 3.60
C GLU A 49 15.18 -7.58 3.94
N GLN A 50 16.22 -7.03 3.30
CA GLN A 50 17.60 -7.45 3.58
C GLN A 50 17.97 -7.22 5.05
N LYS A 51 17.64 -6.04 5.60
CA LYS A 51 17.91 -5.72 7.02
C LYS A 51 17.11 -6.60 7.99
N LEU A 52 15.92 -7.02 7.60
CA LEU A 52 15.14 -7.99 8.38
C LEU A 52 15.80 -9.37 8.39
N ARG A 53 16.29 -9.84 7.24
CA ARG A 53 17.01 -11.12 7.13
C ARG A 53 18.30 -11.11 7.97
N GLU A 54 19.07 -10.03 7.89
CA GLU A 54 20.29 -9.85 8.68
C GLU A 54 19.96 -9.90 10.18
N CYS A 55 18.97 -9.12 10.62
CA CYS A 55 18.57 -9.07 12.03
C CYS A 55 18.03 -10.41 12.54
N LEU A 56 17.23 -11.13 11.75
CA LEU A 56 16.75 -12.47 12.11
C LEU A 56 17.91 -13.45 12.21
N GLY A 57 18.88 -13.40 11.29
CA GLY A 57 20.07 -14.24 11.34
C GLY A 57 20.87 -14.01 12.62
N GLU A 58 21.16 -12.75 12.95
CA GLU A 58 21.89 -12.39 14.17
C GLU A 58 21.17 -12.87 15.45
N ILE A 59 19.85 -12.67 15.53
CA ILE A 59 19.04 -13.09 16.69
C ILE A 59 19.05 -14.62 16.82
N CYS A 60 18.79 -15.34 15.73
CA CYS A 60 18.72 -16.80 15.76
C CYS A 60 20.08 -17.41 16.06
N GLU A 61 21.17 -16.89 15.48
CA GLU A 61 22.55 -17.33 15.81
C GLU A 61 22.86 -17.14 17.30
N ALA A 62 22.53 -15.97 17.85
CA ALA A 62 22.77 -15.67 19.26
C ALA A 62 21.97 -16.56 20.22
N MET A 63 20.78 -17.02 19.78
CA MET A 63 19.90 -17.87 20.59
C MET A 63 20.09 -19.37 20.32
N GLY A 64 20.85 -19.76 19.31
CA GLY A 64 21.01 -21.15 18.88
C GLY A 64 19.76 -21.70 18.18
N GLU A 65 18.99 -20.82 17.54
CA GLU A 65 17.73 -21.13 16.84
C GLU A 65 17.92 -21.11 15.33
N GLU A 66 17.00 -21.76 14.62
CA GLU A 66 16.94 -21.73 13.16
C GLU A 66 15.76 -20.88 12.68
N TYR A 67 15.88 -20.26 11.50
CA TYR A 67 14.77 -19.59 10.87
C TYR A 67 14.68 -19.88 9.37
N SER A 68 13.48 -19.78 8.84
CA SER A 68 13.24 -19.76 7.40
C SER A 68 12.53 -18.47 7.01
N PHE A 69 12.90 -17.93 5.87
CA PHE A 69 12.29 -16.71 5.35
C PHE A 69 11.86 -16.96 3.89
N ASN A 70 10.56 -16.82 3.63
CA ASN A 70 9.99 -17.03 2.31
C ASN A 70 9.21 -15.80 1.85
N ARG A 71 9.57 -15.23 0.69
CA ARG A 71 8.79 -14.20 0.01
C ARG A 71 7.72 -14.90 -0.83
N PHE A 72 6.49 -14.95 -0.37
CA PHE A 72 5.39 -15.66 -1.04
C PHE A 72 4.54 -14.76 -1.95
N SER A 73 4.67 -13.44 -1.85
CA SER A 73 4.02 -12.46 -2.72
C SER A 73 4.92 -11.26 -2.92
N TYR A 74 4.93 -10.73 -4.14
CA TYR A 74 5.66 -9.52 -4.48
C TYR A 74 4.97 -8.81 -5.64
N HIS A 75 4.83 -7.50 -5.51
CA HIS A 75 4.35 -6.60 -6.55
C HIS A 75 5.21 -5.35 -6.56
N GLU A 76 5.70 -5.00 -7.73
CA GLU A 76 6.44 -3.75 -7.92
C GLU A 76 5.52 -2.55 -7.70
N PRO A 77 6.03 -1.45 -7.12
CA PRO A 77 5.29 -0.19 -7.08
C PRO A 77 4.94 0.27 -8.49
N ALA A 78 3.69 0.70 -8.69
CA ALA A 78 3.22 1.14 -9.98
C ALA A 78 2.96 2.66 -9.97
N PRO A 79 3.86 3.49 -10.55
CA PRO A 79 3.58 4.90 -10.71
C PRO A 79 2.43 5.08 -11.70
N MET A 80 1.42 5.87 -11.30
CA MET A 80 0.34 6.25 -12.21
C MET A 80 0.87 7.11 -13.35
N THR A 81 0.28 6.96 -14.53
CA THR A 81 0.69 7.64 -15.76
C THR A 81 0.56 9.17 -15.63
N GLU A 82 1.65 9.91 -15.88
CA GLU A 82 1.70 11.36 -15.65
C GLU A 82 0.60 12.11 -16.39
N TRP A 83 0.45 11.89 -17.72
CA TRP A 83 -0.55 12.63 -18.50
C TRP A 83 -1.99 12.33 -18.06
N VAL A 84 -2.27 11.12 -17.51
CA VAL A 84 -3.59 10.81 -16.93
C VAL A 84 -3.79 11.58 -15.63
N LYS A 85 -2.76 11.65 -14.77
CA LYS A 85 -2.81 12.47 -13.56
C LYS A 85 -3.00 13.96 -13.89
N ASP A 86 -2.35 14.44 -14.92
CA ASP A 86 -2.49 15.83 -15.39
C ASP A 86 -3.92 16.10 -15.92
N ALA A 87 -4.51 15.16 -16.64
CA ALA A 87 -5.89 15.25 -17.10
C ALA A 87 -6.88 15.29 -15.92
N ILE A 88 -6.69 14.42 -14.91
CA ILE A 88 -7.48 14.44 -13.68
C ILE A 88 -7.32 15.78 -12.95
N GLU A 89 -6.08 16.25 -12.79
CA GLU A 89 -5.81 17.53 -12.13
C GLU A 89 -6.45 18.72 -12.86
N ALA A 90 -6.39 18.74 -14.19
CA ALA A 90 -7.05 19.76 -14.98
C ALA A 90 -8.58 19.75 -14.79
N SER A 91 -9.18 18.57 -14.77
CA SER A 91 -10.63 18.40 -14.55
C SER A 91 -11.05 18.86 -13.16
N VAL A 92 -10.27 18.53 -12.13
CA VAL A 92 -10.55 18.99 -10.75
C VAL A 92 -10.47 20.52 -10.64
N LYS A 93 -9.47 21.14 -11.27
CA LYS A 93 -9.30 22.60 -11.28
C LYS A 93 -10.44 23.31 -12.01
N GLU A 94 -10.87 22.77 -13.16
CA GLU A 94 -12.00 23.34 -13.92
C GLU A 94 -13.31 23.27 -13.14
N LEU A 95 -13.50 22.21 -12.37
CA LEU A 95 -14.70 22.04 -11.53
C LEU A 95 -14.63 22.81 -10.20
N ASP A 96 -13.52 23.51 -9.92
CA ASP A 96 -13.25 24.22 -8.66
C ASP A 96 -13.44 23.32 -7.41
N ILE A 97 -12.96 22.08 -7.50
CA ILE A 97 -13.03 21.09 -6.40
C ILE A 97 -11.69 21.07 -5.66
N PRO A 98 -11.66 21.25 -4.34
CA PRO A 98 -10.44 21.10 -3.55
C PRO A 98 -9.89 19.67 -3.67
N TYR A 99 -8.58 19.54 -3.89
CA TYR A 99 -7.92 18.24 -4.06
C TYR A 99 -6.52 18.20 -3.44
N THR A 100 -6.00 17.01 -3.29
CA THR A 100 -4.60 16.76 -2.94
C THR A 100 -4.10 15.53 -3.69
N LYS A 101 -2.81 15.49 -4.01
CA LYS A 101 -2.16 14.30 -4.56
C LYS A 101 -1.64 13.46 -3.39
N VAL A 102 -2.02 12.21 -3.35
CA VAL A 102 -1.61 11.27 -2.31
C VAL A 102 -1.08 9.98 -2.93
N PRO A 103 -0.08 9.37 -2.31
CA PRO A 103 0.28 7.99 -2.64
C PRO A 103 -0.78 7.03 -2.08
N SER A 104 -1.03 5.92 -2.78
CA SER A 104 -1.79 4.81 -2.22
C SER A 104 -0.85 3.71 -1.75
N GLY A 105 -0.95 3.34 -0.49
CA GLY A 105 -0.27 2.18 0.06
C GLY A 105 -1.08 0.88 -0.06
N ALA A 106 -2.31 0.93 -0.58
CA ALA A 106 -3.15 -0.23 -0.77
C ALA A 106 -2.89 -0.90 -2.13
N PHE A 107 -3.09 -2.20 -2.20
CA PHE A 107 -3.14 -2.92 -3.48
C PHE A 107 -4.46 -2.59 -4.18
N HIS A 108 -4.38 -2.15 -5.43
CA HIS A 108 -5.53 -1.89 -6.30
C HIS A 108 -5.36 -2.62 -7.62
N ASP A 109 -6.44 -2.98 -8.27
CA ASP A 109 -6.42 -3.52 -9.64
C ASP A 109 -5.71 -2.59 -10.62
N SER A 110 -5.74 -1.29 -10.34
CA SER A 110 -4.98 -0.26 -11.08
C SER A 110 -3.48 -0.55 -11.14
N LEU A 111 -2.90 -1.20 -10.14
CA LEU A 111 -1.50 -1.62 -10.15
C LEU A 111 -1.23 -2.62 -11.30
N LEU A 112 -2.14 -3.54 -11.53
CA LEU A 112 -2.04 -4.47 -12.66
C LEU A 112 -2.37 -3.78 -13.99
N MET A 113 -3.33 -2.84 -14.00
CA MET A 113 -3.70 -2.10 -15.20
C MET A 113 -2.56 -1.25 -15.74
N THR A 114 -1.68 -0.69 -14.89
CA THR A 114 -0.52 0.09 -15.34
C THR A 114 0.44 -0.68 -16.23
N THR A 115 0.44 -2.01 -16.18
CA THR A 115 1.31 -2.85 -17.01
C THR A 115 0.84 -2.93 -18.47
N VAL A 116 -0.41 -2.58 -18.74
CA VAL A 116 -1.05 -2.73 -20.06
C VAL A 116 -1.67 -1.44 -20.59
N PHE A 117 -2.06 -0.52 -19.70
CA PHE A 117 -2.72 0.73 -20.08
C PHE A 117 -2.21 1.93 -19.29
N PRO A 118 -2.22 3.13 -19.90
CA PRO A 118 -2.11 4.38 -19.13
C PRO A 118 -3.20 4.44 -18.06
N THR A 119 -2.80 4.60 -16.80
CA THR A 119 -3.71 4.47 -15.66
C THR A 119 -3.55 5.65 -14.70
N GLY A 120 -4.66 6.09 -14.13
CA GLY A 120 -4.74 7.04 -13.03
C GLY A 120 -5.80 6.60 -12.03
N MET A 121 -5.79 7.21 -10.83
CA MET A 121 -6.79 6.92 -9.79
C MET A 121 -7.37 8.21 -9.23
N ILE A 122 -8.66 8.17 -8.94
CA ILE A 122 -9.39 9.23 -8.24
C ILE A 122 -9.91 8.64 -6.94
N PHE A 123 -9.57 9.26 -5.82
CA PHE A 123 -10.08 8.89 -4.52
C PHE A 123 -11.10 9.91 -4.04
N VAL A 124 -12.08 9.44 -3.27
CA VAL A 124 -13.03 10.27 -2.54
C VAL A 124 -12.80 10.08 -1.03
N PRO A 125 -13.07 11.11 -0.20
CA PRO A 125 -12.87 11.00 1.24
C PRO A 125 -13.75 9.94 1.87
N SER A 126 -13.19 9.13 2.78
CA SER A 126 -13.96 8.30 3.69
C SER A 126 -14.09 9.00 5.04
N VAL A 127 -15.25 8.96 5.66
CA VAL A 127 -15.51 9.57 6.96
C VAL A 127 -14.59 8.96 8.02
N GLY A 128 -13.84 9.82 8.70
CA GLY A 128 -12.83 9.40 9.68
C GLY A 128 -11.62 8.65 9.10
N GLY A 129 -11.46 8.62 7.78
CA GLY A 129 -10.38 7.87 7.13
C GLY A 129 -10.55 6.34 7.25
N ILE A 130 -11.73 5.85 7.58
CA ILE A 130 -12.00 4.42 7.78
C ILE A 130 -12.05 3.74 6.42
N SER A 131 -11.29 2.64 6.27
CA SER A 131 -11.33 1.76 5.09
C SER A 131 -11.28 0.29 5.52
N HIS A 132 -11.63 -0.63 4.61
CA HIS A 132 -11.65 -2.08 4.85
C HIS A 132 -12.50 -2.50 6.07
N SER A 133 -13.58 -1.78 6.33
CA SER A 133 -14.46 -1.98 7.48
C SER A 133 -15.92 -1.83 7.08
N ARG A 134 -16.82 -2.49 7.81
CA ARG A 134 -18.27 -2.28 7.66
C ARG A 134 -18.72 -0.86 8.02
N TYR A 135 -17.86 -0.06 8.61
CA TYR A 135 -18.09 1.33 8.96
C TYR A 135 -17.48 2.31 7.94
N GLU A 136 -16.89 1.81 6.87
CA GLU A 136 -16.44 2.63 5.76
C GLU A 136 -17.62 3.35 5.11
N PHE A 137 -17.55 4.67 5.05
CA PHE A 137 -18.62 5.47 4.52
C PHE A 137 -18.08 6.73 3.85
N THR A 138 -18.61 7.04 2.69
CA THR A 138 -18.33 8.29 1.98
C THR A 138 -19.63 9.06 1.80
N GLU A 139 -19.61 10.35 2.10
CA GLU A 139 -20.76 11.21 1.93
C GLU A 139 -21.22 11.28 0.46
N GLY A 140 -22.53 11.27 0.22
CA GLY A 140 -23.08 11.29 -1.13
C GLY A 140 -22.61 12.51 -1.96
N ARG A 141 -22.34 13.64 -1.31
CA ARG A 141 -21.74 14.82 -1.94
C ARG A 141 -20.35 14.52 -2.51
N ASP A 142 -19.50 13.84 -1.75
CA ASP A 142 -18.12 13.56 -2.14
C ASP A 142 -18.08 12.50 -3.24
N ILE A 143 -18.97 11.49 -3.18
CA ILE A 143 -19.18 10.55 -4.30
C ILE A 143 -19.58 11.31 -5.56
N GLY A 144 -20.56 12.22 -5.45
CA GLY A 144 -21.01 13.04 -6.58
C GLY A 144 -19.91 13.90 -7.18
N GLN A 145 -19.02 14.47 -6.36
CA GLN A 145 -17.84 15.20 -6.83
C GLN A 145 -16.88 14.29 -7.56
N GLY A 146 -16.57 13.11 -7.01
CA GLY A 146 -15.72 12.11 -7.66
C GLY A 146 -16.26 11.67 -9.01
N CYS A 147 -17.57 11.44 -9.13
CA CYS A 147 -18.22 11.11 -10.40
C CYS A 147 -18.11 12.25 -11.43
N ARG A 148 -18.24 13.51 -11.01
CA ARG A 148 -18.08 14.67 -11.89
C ARG A 148 -16.65 14.79 -12.41
N VAL A 149 -15.66 14.61 -11.53
CA VAL A 149 -14.24 14.61 -11.90
C VAL A 149 -13.95 13.49 -12.90
N LEU A 150 -14.47 12.28 -12.63
CA LEU A 150 -14.29 11.14 -13.53
C LEU A 150 -14.87 11.41 -14.90
N LEU A 151 -16.12 11.90 -14.98
CA LEU A 151 -16.77 12.24 -16.24
C LEU A 151 -15.98 13.29 -17.03
N GLU A 152 -15.60 14.40 -16.38
CA GLU A 152 -14.84 15.47 -17.00
C GLU A 152 -13.47 14.97 -17.50
N THR A 153 -12.82 14.10 -16.71
CA THR A 153 -11.54 13.49 -17.12
C THR A 153 -11.70 12.60 -18.34
N VAL A 154 -12.75 11.77 -18.39
CA VAL A 154 -13.02 10.90 -19.54
C VAL A 154 -13.26 11.73 -20.80
N LEU A 155 -14.09 12.76 -20.73
CA LEU A 155 -14.35 13.66 -21.87
C LEU A 155 -13.07 14.34 -22.36
N ARG A 156 -12.24 14.82 -21.44
CA ARG A 156 -10.96 15.47 -21.76
C ARG A 156 -9.96 14.52 -22.43
N VAL A 157 -9.95 13.24 -22.03
CA VAL A 157 -9.06 12.22 -22.58
C VAL A 157 -9.55 11.71 -23.94
N ASP A 158 -10.86 11.70 -24.18
CA ASP A 158 -11.45 11.29 -25.46
C ASP A 158 -11.16 12.29 -26.60
N ASP A 159 -10.84 13.53 -26.24
CA ASP A 159 -10.47 14.61 -27.21
C ASP A 159 -8.97 14.60 -27.60
N ILE A 160 -8.15 13.66 -27.06
CA ILE A 160 -6.72 13.51 -27.36
C ILE A 160 -6.51 12.43 -28.41
#